data_d2370fcbc0a7867d5ba656925a1c4946
#
_entry.id   d2370fcbc0a7867d5ba656925a1c4946
#
_cell.length_a   1.000
_cell.length_b   1.000
_cell.length_c   1.000
_cell.angle_alpha   90.00
_cell.angle_beta   90.00
_cell.angle_gamma   90.00
#
_symmetry.space_group_name_H-M   'P 1'
#
loop_
_entity.id
_entity.type
_entity.pdbx_description
1 polymer ?
#
loop_
_entity_poly.entity_id
_entity_poly.type
_entity_poly.pdbx_seq_one_letter_code
_entity_poly.pdbx_strand_id
1 'polypeptide(L)'
;MMRKKMMKRSLTAMLALLAGGCVWGQERVINDPVIGDANIRFYTRKVVLSKDKTVLGLRYMGGKWGIEASTHLVADGKEYALREGTMFSRENGKVVKSQPLEMGKMYERDCDSVSLVFEPLPEKCVVFDFVESEGSIFNHYGIRLDGKNYESQLGKGQPYPFGKNDPLPALEPKVAKARLTVNLHKLDGTLEPVNAFMMNQKLSGDNLVKYDQETRGWVMEDSRACMLQCMGCPIPVEPVGVDQFAVMMVPGFETTLELDKASCFALSKKLGKKKIPLSDCFRFTGPIADLQEVNLKERWTYQSIFRSAAATDLWPNLQKKLAEIEKDRTLNRRQKEFLRIRTERWYVNAYLAYVEAGSLSLQDEHAADLIYGKDGRSFYLVGDDAHLNYLRANGVKSVVTDWMEGFRRAGNMARRLQNMEQMPEAAFDTIPTLFRSELKAMNDSVGAILERQKTMAGKSVVKVAPDVPAEEFLKAVVSEYPGKVVFFDFWATWCGPCKRGIQAMEPLKAEYADKPIQYVYVTNESSPLTTWSAMITGMPGVHYRINSAYWKQIKELGTGAIPRYLIYGKDGQLFYEQTGFGTIDKLKDKIDEALK
;
A
#
# COMPACT_ATOMS: atom_id res chain seq x y z
N MET A 1 45.89 -53.58 7.90
CA MET A 1 44.98 -53.02 6.89
C MET A 1 44.71 -51.49 7.09
N MET A 2 45.64 -50.78 7.76
CA MET A 2 45.48 -49.35 8.13
C MET A 2 46.57 -48.40 7.54
N ARG A 3 47.42 -48.87 6.67
CA ARG A 3 48.52 -48.05 6.09
C ARG A 3 48.34 -47.65 4.61
N LYS A 4 47.26 -48.07 3.93
CA LYS A 4 47.01 -47.74 2.52
C LYS A 4 45.98 -46.63 2.28
N LYS A 5 45.36 -46.04 3.33
CA LYS A 5 44.36 -44.94 3.20
C LYS A 5 44.90 -43.53 3.46
N MET A 6 46.16 -43.41 3.91
CA MET A 6 46.77 -42.09 4.17
C MET A 6 47.63 -41.54 3.04
N MET A 7 47.98 -42.34 2.05
CA MET A 7 48.80 -41.87 0.92
C MET A 7 48.03 -41.35 -0.30
N LYS A 8 46.68 -41.45 -0.29
CA LYS A 8 45.88 -40.87 -1.39
C LYS A 8 45.30 -39.47 -1.07
N ARG A 9 45.50 -38.95 0.15
CA ARG A 9 45.04 -37.59 0.50
C ARG A 9 46.13 -36.51 0.45
N SER A 10 47.41 -36.88 0.31
CA SER A 10 48.51 -35.91 0.21
C SER A 10 48.94 -35.57 -1.21
N LEU A 11 48.49 -36.31 -2.24
CA LEU A 11 48.83 -35.99 -3.62
C LEU A 11 47.86 -35.05 -4.31
N THR A 12 46.63 -34.88 -3.76
CA THR A 12 45.61 -33.93 -4.28
C THR A 12 45.75 -32.52 -3.69
N ALA A 13 46.51 -32.38 -2.59
CA ALA A 13 46.75 -31.08 -1.96
C ALA A 13 48.04 -30.38 -2.43
N MET A 14 48.91 -31.09 -3.17
CA MET A 14 50.22 -30.55 -3.61
C MET A 14 50.23 -30.11 -5.08
N LEU A 15 49.15 -30.36 -5.84
CA LEU A 15 48.97 -29.89 -7.21
C LEU A 15 48.15 -28.58 -7.32
N ALA A 16 47.74 -28.00 -6.19
CA ALA A 16 46.98 -26.75 -6.13
C ALA A 16 47.84 -25.50 -5.85
N LEU A 17 49.17 -25.60 -5.77
CA LEU A 17 50.05 -24.51 -5.37
C LEU A 17 51.09 -24.07 -6.40
N LEU A 18 51.03 -24.58 -7.65
CA LEU A 18 51.96 -24.19 -8.70
C LEU A 18 51.30 -23.85 -10.05
N ALA A 19 50.15 -23.19 -10.03
CA ALA A 19 49.59 -22.58 -11.24
C ALA A 19 49.13 -21.14 -10.90
N GLY A 20 50.06 -20.29 -10.58
CA GLY A 20 49.96 -18.84 -10.67
C GLY A 20 50.08 -18.38 -12.13
N GLY A 21 49.28 -18.96 -13.02
CA GLY A 21 49.12 -18.51 -14.39
C GLY A 21 47.66 -18.20 -14.63
N CYS A 22 47.36 -17.00 -15.07
CA CYS A 22 46.05 -16.58 -15.56
C CYS A 22 45.53 -17.58 -16.59
N VAL A 23 44.72 -18.53 -16.21
CA VAL A 23 44.01 -19.40 -17.13
C VAL A 23 42.55 -19.03 -17.13
N TRP A 24 42.17 -18.15 -18.04
CA TRP A 24 40.81 -18.05 -18.54
C TRP A 24 40.45 -19.43 -19.16
N GLY A 25 39.88 -20.33 -18.38
CA GLY A 25 39.55 -21.68 -18.82
C GLY A 25 38.30 -22.29 -18.24
N GLN A 26 37.76 -21.69 -17.18
CA GLN A 26 36.51 -22.16 -16.58
C GLN A 26 35.53 -20.98 -16.36
N GLU A 27 34.27 -21.20 -16.70
CA GLU A 27 33.20 -20.26 -16.40
C GLU A 27 33.15 -20.02 -14.89
N ARG A 28 33.16 -18.75 -14.49
CA ARG A 28 32.97 -18.35 -13.10
C ARG A 28 31.48 -18.11 -12.87
N VAL A 29 30.85 -18.93 -12.02
CA VAL A 29 29.43 -18.85 -11.70
C VAL A 29 29.24 -18.25 -10.31
N ILE A 30 28.49 -17.18 -10.24
CA ILE A 30 28.08 -16.52 -8.99
C ILE A 30 26.56 -16.64 -8.87
N ASN A 31 26.11 -17.39 -7.87
CA ASN A 31 24.70 -17.49 -7.54
C ASN A 31 24.38 -16.51 -6.42
N ASP A 32 23.20 -15.89 -6.50
CA ASP A 32 22.68 -14.95 -5.53
C ASP A 32 23.69 -13.83 -5.20
N PRO A 33 24.17 -13.07 -6.20
CA PRO A 33 25.12 -11.99 -5.96
C PRO A 33 24.47 -10.96 -5.04
N VAL A 34 25.27 -10.28 -4.22
CA VAL A 34 24.79 -9.13 -3.43
C VAL A 34 24.50 -7.99 -4.40
N ILE A 35 23.33 -7.37 -4.27
CA ILE A 35 22.85 -6.26 -5.08
C ILE A 35 22.58 -5.09 -4.17
N GLY A 36 23.06 -3.91 -4.50
CA GLY A 36 22.87 -2.71 -3.70
C GLY A 36 21.49 -2.10 -3.86
N ASP A 37 20.97 -2.10 -5.07
CA ASP A 37 19.64 -1.61 -5.39
C ASP A 37 19.07 -2.37 -6.59
N ALA A 38 17.83 -2.83 -6.48
CA ALA A 38 17.09 -3.46 -7.57
C ALA A 38 15.59 -3.48 -7.30
N ASN A 39 14.81 -3.74 -8.35
CA ASN A 39 13.39 -4.03 -8.21
C ASN A 39 13.18 -5.38 -7.52
N ILE A 40 12.31 -5.43 -6.51
CA ILE A 40 12.05 -6.65 -5.74
C ILE A 40 11.40 -7.78 -6.55
N ARG A 41 10.73 -7.46 -7.65
CA ARG A 41 10.05 -8.40 -8.53
C ARG A 41 10.89 -8.81 -9.72
N PHE A 42 11.96 -8.05 -10.01
CA PHE A 42 12.87 -8.32 -11.13
C PHE A 42 14.30 -8.04 -10.68
N TYR A 43 15.10 -9.09 -10.45
CA TYR A 43 16.47 -8.94 -9.94
C TYR A 43 17.37 -10.10 -10.34
N THR A 44 18.68 -9.84 -10.35
CA THR A 44 19.71 -10.79 -10.73
C THR A 44 19.87 -11.90 -9.68
N ARG A 45 19.77 -13.15 -10.12
CA ARG A 45 19.96 -14.36 -9.30
C ARG A 45 21.22 -15.13 -9.64
N LYS A 46 21.75 -14.93 -10.83
CA LYS A 46 22.92 -15.66 -11.30
C LYS A 46 23.73 -14.77 -12.23
N VAL A 47 25.05 -14.82 -12.09
CA VAL A 47 26.00 -14.22 -13.01
C VAL A 47 26.96 -15.31 -13.47
N VAL A 48 27.18 -15.44 -14.78
CA VAL A 48 28.17 -16.34 -15.35
C VAL A 48 29.13 -15.49 -16.16
N LEU A 49 30.40 -15.55 -15.80
CA LEU A 49 31.49 -14.84 -16.48
C LEU A 49 32.31 -15.83 -17.27
N SER A 50 32.56 -15.51 -18.51
CA SER A 50 33.48 -16.26 -19.39
C SER A 50 34.33 -15.28 -20.21
N LYS A 51 35.32 -15.80 -20.96
CA LYS A 51 36.18 -15.01 -21.83
C LYS A 51 35.39 -14.26 -22.92
N ASP A 52 34.28 -14.84 -23.38
CA ASP A 52 33.59 -14.41 -24.58
C ASP A 52 32.25 -13.68 -24.27
N LYS A 53 31.73 -13.86 -23.06
CA LYS A 53 30.44 -13.32 -22.66
C LYS A 53 30.24 -13.24 -21.15
N THR A 54 29.30 -12.36 -20.75
CA THR A 54 28.70 -12.33 -19.40
C THR A 54 27.25 -12.71 -19.53
N VAL A 55 26.75 -13.60 -18.67
CA VAL A 55 25.33 -14.02 -18.68
C VAL A 55 24.71 -13.68 -17.36
N LEU A 56 23.62 -12.91 -17.38
CA LEU A 56 22.78 -12.64 -16.23
C LEU A 56 21.53 -13.53 -16.25
N GLY A 57 21.30 -14.27 -15.19
CA GLY A 57 20.04 -14.94 -14.91
C GLY A 57 19.19 -14.07 -13.98
N LEU A 58 18.11 -13.53 -14.50
CA LEU A 58 17.18 -12.65 -13.78
C LEU A 58 15.96 -13.44 -13.33
N ARG A 59 15.49 -13.18 -12.12
CA ARG A 59 14.21 -13.70 -11.64
C ARG A 59 13.13 -12.66 -11.88
N TYR A 60 11.96 -13.14 -12.31
CA TYR A 60 10.78 -12.36 -12.52
C TYR A 60 9.63 -12.87 -11.62
N MET A 61 8.88 -11.97 -10.99
CA MET A 61 7.83 -12.30 -10.04
C MET A 61 6.45 -11.70 -10.39
N GLY A 62 6.21 -11.45 -11.68
CA GLY A 62 4.89 -11.01 -12.18
C GLY A 62 4.73 -9.51 -12.42
N GLY A 63 3.78 -9.14 -13.26
CA GLY A 63 3.50 -7.80 -13.77
C GLY A 63 3.82 -7.66 -15.27
N LYS A 64 3.71 -6.44 -15.79
CA LYS A 64 4.21 -6.10 -17.14
C LYS A 64 5.70 -5.82 -17.08
N TRP A 65 6.46 -6.32 -18.05
CA TRP A 65 7.90 -6.12 -18.13
C TRP A 65 8.39 -6.17 -19.57
N GLY A 66 9.53 -5.63 -19.83
CA GLY A 66 10.24 -5.69 -21.11
C GLY A 66 11.72 -5.44 -20.88
N ILE A 67 12.53 -5.63 -21.89
CA ILE A 67 13.95 -5.30 -21.91
C ILE A 67 14.22 -4.49 -23.16
N GLU A 68 14.74 -3.29 -22.99
CA GLU A 68 15.08 -2.42 -24.09
C GLU A 68 16.35 -2.86 -24.83
N ALA A 69 16.44 -2.56 -26.12
CA ALA A 69 17.62 -2.87 -26.92
C ALA A 69 18.87 -2.10 -26.46
N SER A 70 18.70 -0.98 -25.78
CA SER A 70 19.77 -0.16 -25.18
C SER A 70 20.32 -0.73 -23.89
N THR A 71 19.75 -1.84 -23.38
CA THR A 71 20.18 -2.48 -22.13
C THR A 71 21.66 -2.84 -22.18
N HIS A 72 22.40 -2.48 -21.14
CA HIS A 72 23.84 -2.74 -21.06
C HIS A 72 24.28 -2.96 -19.60
N LEU A 73 25.51 -3.48 -19.44
CA LEU A 73 26.17 -3.49 -18.13
C LEU A 73 27.14 -2.32 -18.06
N VAL A 74 27.35 -1.80 -16.86
CA VAL A 74 28.36 -0.76 -16.59
C VAL A 74 29.35 -1.27 -15.55
N ALA A 75 30.63 -1.27 -15.88
CA ALA A 75 31.70 -1.61 -14.97
C ALA A 75 32.91 -0.71 -15.22
N ASP A 76 33.47 -0.13 -14.16
CA ASP A 76 34.62 0.78 -14.22
C ASP A 76 34.42 1.93 -15.26
N GLY A 77 33.18 2.44 -15.37
CA GLY A 77 32.80 3.52 -16.29
C GLY A 77 32.71 3.12 -17.76
N LYS A 78 32.74 1.83 -18.09
CA LYS A 78 32.58 1.29 -19.43
C LYS A 78 31.26 0.54 -19.56
N GLU A 79 30.64 0.64 -20.73
CA GLU A 79 29.44 -0.08 -21.10
C GLU A 79 29.75 -1.39 -21.81
N TYR A 80 28.94 -2.41 -21.56
CA TYR A 80 29.01 -3.73 -22.18
C TYR A 80 27.64 -4.09 -22.73
N ALA A 81 27.54 -4.14 -24.05
CA ALA A 81 26.26 -4.23 -24.76
C ALA A 81 25.55 -5.57 -24.55
N LEU A 82 24.22 -5.51 -24.52
CA LEU A 82 23.36 -6.69 -24.60
C LEU A 82 23.45 -7.30 -26.02
N ARG A 83 23.62 -8.62 -26.10
CA ARG A 83 23.69 -9.36 -27.36
C ARG A 83 22.41 -10.12 -27.65
N GLU A 84 21.89 -10.84 -26.65
CA GLU A 84 20.70 -11.69 -26.80
C GLU A 84 20.03 -11.94 -25.46
N GLY A 85 18.77 -12.36 -25.50
CA GLY A 85 18.01 -12.77 -24.33
C GLY A 85 17.14 -13.99 -24.57
N THR A 86 16.88 -14.74 -23.51
CA THR A 86 16.01 -15.93 -23.54
C THR A 86 15.09 -15.90 -22.31
N MET A 87 13.80 -16.14 -22.51
CA MET A 87 12.80 -16.30 -21.46
C MET A 87 12.58 -17.78 -21.14
N PHE A 88 12.33 -18.09 -19.86
CA PHE A 88 12.06 -19.44 -19.40
C PHE A 88 10.81 -19.48 -18.54
N SER A 89 9.91 -20.42 -18.86
CA SER A 89 8.80 -20.81 -18.00
C SER A 89 9.12 -22.15 -17.33
N ARG A 90 8.76 -22.29 -16.06
CA ARG A 90 9.08 -23.46 -15.24
C ARG A 90 7.82 -24.03 -14.59
N GLU A 91 7.74 -25.35 -14.55
CA GLU A 91 6.77 -26.10 -13.74
C GLU A 91 7.53 -27.03 -12.79
N ASN A 92 7.16 -26.99 -11.50
CA ASN A 92 7.84 -27.77 -10.46
C ASN A 92 9.38 -27.62 -10.48
N GLY A 93 9.87 -26.40 -10.80
CA GLY A 93 11.29 -26.07 -10.87
C GLY A 93 12.01 -26.51 -12.15
N LYS A 94 11.36 -27.25 -13.04
CA LYS A 94 11.92 -27.68 -14.34
C LYS A 94 11.51 -26.71 -15.44
N VAL A 95 12.44 -26.40 -16.35
CA VAL A 95 12.15 -25.61 -17.56
C VAL A 95 11.23 -26.41 -18.46
N VAL A 96 10.02 -25.86 -18.72
CA VAL A 96 9.03 -26.46 -19.63
C VAL A 96 8.95 -25.72 -20.96
N LYS A 97 9.35 -24.46 -21.00
CA LYS A 97 9.35 -23.63 -22.20
C LYS A 97 10.55 -22.69 -22.17
N SER A 98 11.22 -22.52 -23.30
CA SER A 98 12.19 -21.46 -23.53
C SER A 98 11.90 -20.80 -24.88
N GLN A 99 12.06 -19.49 -24.96
CA GLN A 99 11.87 -18.73 -26.19
C GLN A 99 12.79 -17.52 -26.23
N PRO A 100 13.24 -17.06 -27.42
CA PRO A 100 14.00 -15.82 -27.55
C PRO A 100 13.23 -14.64 -26.99
N LEU A 101 13.94 -13.69 -26.40
CA LEU A 101 13.43 -12.42 -25.95
C LEU A 101 13.48 -11.42 -27.10
N GLU A 102 12.37 -10.81 -27.45
CA GLU A 102 12.30 -9.69 -28.38
C GLU A 102 12.52 -8.39 -27.60
N MET A 103 13.63 -7.68 -27.89
CA MET A 103 13.97 -6.42 -27.22
C MET A 103 12.94 -5.33 -27.57
N GLY A 104 12.61 -4.47 -26.60
CA GLY A 104 11.59 -3.42 -26.75
C GLY A 104 10.14 -3.89 -26.70
N LYS A 105 9.90 -5.20 -26.59
CA LYS A 105 8.56 -5.76 -26.46
C LYS A 105 8.13 -5.88 -25.02
N MET A 106 6.89 -5.49 -24.74
CA MET A 106 6.26 -5.67 -23.42
C MET A 106 5.63 -7.06 -23.31
N TYR A 107 5.88 -7.72 -22.19
CA TYR A 107 5.38 -9.05 -21.84
C TYR A 107 4.47 -8.99 -20.62
N GLU A 108 3.46 -9.87 -20.57
CA GLU A 108 2.55 -10.06 -19.45
C GLU A 108 2.68 -11.48 -18.90
N ARG A 109 3.33 -11.68 -17.75
CA ARG A 109 3.39 -12.95 -16.97
C ARG A 109 3.84 -14.20 -17.76
N ASP A 110 4.58 -14.06 -18.86
CA ASP A 110 4.84 -15.17 -19.78
C ASP A 110 6.05 -16.02 -19.39
N CYS A 111 6.77 -15.66 -18.32
CA CYS A 111 7.94 -16.42 -17.87
C CYS A 111 8.23 -16.26 -16.37
N ASP A 112 9.09 -17.16 -15.84
CA ASP A 112 9.56 -17.14 -14.45
C ASP A 112 10.96 -16.56 -14.31
N SER A 113 11.75 -16.58 -15.39
CA SER A 113 13.13 -16.12 -15.41
C SER A 113 13.59 -15.74 -16.82
N VAL A 114 14.58 -14.87 -16.86
CA VAL A 114 15.19 -14.37 -18.09
C VAL A 114 16.69 -14.60 -18.02
N SER A 115 17.30 -15.01 -19.12
CA SER A 115 18.75 -15.03 -19.29
C SER A 115 19.14 -14.00 -20.33
N LEU A 116 20.03 -13.08 -19.97
CA LEU A 116 20.54 -12.02 -20.84
C LEU A 116 22.05 -12.26 -21.06
N VAL A 117 22.49 -12.18 -22.29
CA VAL A 117 23.88 -12.37 -22.70
C VAL A 117 24.46 -11.04 -23.12
N PHE A 118 25.54 -10.64 -22.48
CA PHE A 118 26.27 -9.40 -22.72
C PHE A 118 27.67 -9.64 -23.22
N GLU A 119 28.33 -8.58 -23.67
CA GLU A 119 29.77 -8.56 -23.83
C GLU A 119 30.50 -8.98 -22.54
N PRO A 120 31.71 -9.55 -22.66
CA PRO A 120 32.40 -10.06 -21.48
C PRO A 120 32.86 -8.93 -20.55
N LEU A 121 32.47 -8.98 -19.27
CA LEU A 121 33.05 -8.13 -18.24
C LEU A 121 34.53 -8.47 -18.00
N PRO A 122 35.35 -7.51 -17.53
CA PRO A 122 36.72 -7.78 -17.16
C PRO A 122 36.85 -8.89 -16.12
N GLU A 123 37.87 -9.73 -16.24
CA GLU A 123 38.14 -10.83 -15.31
C GLU A 123 38.22 -10.38 -13.83
N LYS A 124 38.77 -9.20 -13.61
CA LYS A 124 38.94 -8.59 -12.29
C LYS A 124 37.76 -7.78 -11.83
N CYS A 125 36.66 -7.77 -12.60
CA CYS A 125 35.44 -7.05 -12.21
C CYS A 125 34.92 -7.56 -10.86
N VAL A 126 34.68 -6.63 -9.94
CA VAL A 126 34.15 -6.90 -8.58
C VAL A 126 32.72 -6.42 -8.45
N VAL A 127 32.40 -5.28 -9.06
CA VAL A 127 31.07 -4.65 -9.01
C VAL A 127 30.72 -4.14 -10.39
N PHE A 128 29.47 -4.29 -10.77
CA PHE A 128 28.91 -3.73 -12.00
C PHE A 128 27.44 -3.39 -11.81
N ASP A 129 26.91 -2.59 -12.72
CA ASP A 129 25.49 -2.24 -12.78
C ASP A 129 24.85 -2.89 -14.01
N PHE A 130 23.56 -3.21 -13.90
CA PHE A 130 22.69 -3.56 -15.00
C PHE A 130 21.74 -2.39 -15.25
N VAL A 131 21.87 -1.77 -16.42
CA VAL A 131 21.09 -0.59 -16.82
C VAL A 131 20.21 -0.97 -18.00
N GLU A 132 18.89 -1.01 -17.75
CA GLU A 132 17.90 -1.30 -18.78
C GLU A 132 17.63 -0.05 -19.63
N SER A 133 17.39 1.07 -18.97
CA SER A 133 17.30 2.40 -19.57
C SER A 133 17.44 3.48 -18.49
N GLU A 134 17.63 4.73 -18.88
CA GLU A 134 17.71 5.84 -17.93
C GLU A 134 16.42 5.94 -17.10
N GLY A 135 16.55 5.93 -15.77
CA GLY A 135 15.43 6.03 -14.84
C GLY A 135 14.52 4.79 -14.78
N SER A 136 14.87 3.68 -15.44
CA SER A 136 14.07 2.46 -15.38
C SER A 136 14.05 1.87 -13.98
N ILE A 137 12.86 1.40 -13.58
CA ILE A 137 12.67 0.65 -12.34
C ILE A 137 13.29 -0.76 -12.39
N PHE A 138 13.72 -1.22 -13.56
CA PHE A 138 14.37 -2.51 -13.75
C PHE A 138 15.89 -2.43 -13.64
N ASN A 139 16.47 -1.25 -13.46
CA ASN A 139 17.91 -1.10 -13.24
C ASN A 139 18.34 -1.78 -11.94
N HIS A 140 19.52 -2.42 -11.97
CA HIS A 140 20.15 -2.98 -10.78
C HIS A 140 21.51 -2.31 -10.58
N TYR A 141 21.73 -1.74 -9.42
CA TYR A 141 22.96 -1.04 -9.09
C TYR A 141 23.77 -1.80 -8.05
N GLY A 142 25.07 -1.82 -8.25
CA GLY A 142 26.00 -2.44 -7.33
C GLY A 142 25.84 -3.94 -7.24
N ILE A 143 25.91 -4.67 -8.37
CA ILE A 143 25.93 -6.14 -8.36
C ILE A 143 27.35 -6.61 -8.03
N ARG A 144 27.54 -7.22 -6.84
CA ARG A 144 28.86 -7.66 -6.34
C ARG A 144 29.16 -9.09 -6.69
N LEU A 145 30.35 -9.31 -7.24
CA LEU A 145 30.86 -10.62 -7.65
C LEU A 145 31.78 -11.28 -6.59
N ASP A 146 32.17 -10.54 -5.54
CA ASP A 146 33.03 -11.04 -4.45
C ASP A 146 32.22 -11.68 -3.29
N GLY A 147 30.91 -11.52 -3.30
CA GLY A 147 29.99 -12.03 -2.29
C GLY A 147 30.07 -11.30 -0.94
N LYS A 148 30.67 -10.11 -0.91
CA LYS A 148 30.70 -9.26 0.29
C LYS A 148 29.42 -8.43 0.36
N ASN A 149 28.88 -8.30 1.56
CA ASN A 149 27.77 -7.37 1.81
C ASN A 149 28.28 -5.93 1.71
N TYR A 150 27.36 -5.01 1.41
CA TYR A 150 27.59 -3.58 1.58
C TYR A 150 27.61 -3.23 3.08
N GLU A 151 28.41 -2.25 3.44
CA GLU A 151 28.35 -1.68 4.78
C GLU A 151 27.07 -0.84 4.90
N SER A 152 26.36 -1.02 6.01
CA SER A 152 25.13 -0.27 6.25
C SER A 152 25.41 1.22 6.46
N GLN A 153 24.63 2.07 5.81
CA GLN A 153 24.66 3.51 5.98
C GLN A 153 24.14 3.96 7.37
N LEU A 154 23.49 3.07 8.12
CA LEU A 154 22.92 3.40 9.43
C LEU A 154 23.98 3.49 10.54
N GLY A 155 25.21 3.06 10.27
CA GLY A 155 26.27 2.98 11.27
C GLY A 155 25.96 1.99 12.39
N LYS A 156 26.73 2.04 13.48
CA LYS A 156 26.49 1.14 14.64
C LYS A 156 25.23 1.56 15.39
N GLY A 157 24.33 0.61 15.64
CA GLY A 157 23.12 0.83 16.43
C GLY A 157 23.43 1.23 17.87
N GLN A 158 22.71 2.22 18.38
CA GLN A 158 22.68 2.52 19.80
C GLN A 158 21.49 1.77 20.45
N PRO A 159 21.63 1.24 21.65
CA PRO A 159 20.51 0.70 22.39
C PRO A 159 19.42 1.76 22.57
N TYR A 160 18.16 1.33 22.63
CA TYR A 160 17.08 2.24 22.98
C TYR A 160 17.30 2.81 24.39
N PRO A 161 16.98 4.10 24.61
CA PRO A 161 17.21 4.77 25.89
C PRO A 161 16.18 4.39 26.96
N PHE A 162 15.55 3.22 26.83
CA PHE A 162 14.49 2.78 27.74
C PHE A 162 15.01 1.76 28.74
N GLY A 163 14.64 1.94 30.00
CA GLY A 163 14.95 1.00 31.06
C GLY A 163 14.19 -0.32 30.90
N LYS A 164 14.79 -1.41 31.38
CA LYS A 164 14.19 -2.75 31.32
C LYS A 164 12.78 -2.82 31.92
N ASN A 165 12.50 -1.99 32.92
CA ASN A 165 11.27 -1.97 33.69
C ASN A 165 10.38 -0.76 33.40
N ASP A 166 10.70 0.05 32.40
CA ASP A 166 9.89 1.22 32.05
C ASP A 166 8.48 0.77 31.65
N PRO A 167 7.44 1.47 32.11
CA PRO A 167 6.06 1.14 31.78
C PRO A 167 5.75 1.49 30.32
N LEU A 168 4.74 0.84 29.77
CA LEU A 168 4.15 1.27 28.52
C LEU A 168 3.63 2.72 28.68
N PRO A 169 3.96 3.66 27.76
CA PRO A 169 3.43 5.02 27.83
C PRO A 169 1.90 5.01 27.87
N ALA A 170 1.33 5.78 28.76
CA ALA A 170 -0.11 5.99 28.79
C ALA A 170 -0.53 6.77 27.54
N LEU A 171 -1.56 6.29 26.84
CA LEU A 171 -2.23 7.04 25.78
C LEU A 171 -3.53 7.61 26.34
N GLU A 172 -3.59 8.93 26.37
CA GLU A 172 -4.85 9.62 26.62
C GLU A 172 -5.58 9.81 25.28
N PRO A 173 -6.90 9.58 25.24
CA PRO A 173 -7.71 9.84 24.05
C PRO A 173 -7.90 11.34 23.83
N LYS A 174 -6.85 12.04 23.42
CA LYS A 174 -6.85 13.46 23.10
C LYS A 174 -6.29 13.70 21.70
N VAL A 175 -6.79 14.73 21.04
CA VAL A 175 -6.22 15.18 19.75
C VAL A 175 -4.80 15.69 20.01
N ALA A 176 -3.84 15.08 19.33
CA ALA A 176 -2.44 15.47 19.41
C ALA A 176 -1.76 15.21 18.06
N LYS A 177 -0.68 15.95 17.82
CA LYS A 177 0.14 15.75 16.62
C LYS A 177 0.96 14.48 16.76
N ALA A 178 1.04 13.72 15.67
CA ALA A 178 2.00 12.64 15.48
C ALA A 178 2.80 12.90 14.21
N ARG A 179 4.07 12.53 14.23
CA ARG A 179 4.96 12.65 13.07
C ARG A 179 5.68 11.33 12.82
N LEU A 180 5.79 10.97 11.56
CA LEU A 180 6.65 9.88 11.10
C LEU A 180 7.58 10.39 10.00
N THR A 181 8.87 10.29 10.20
CA THR A 181 9.89 10.50 9.17
C THR A 181 10.44 9.15 8.74
N VAL A 182 10.53 8.91 7.42
CA VAL A 182 11.11 7.68 6.88
C VAL A 182 12.26 8.07 5.94
N ASN A 183 13.46 7.69 6.31
CA ASN A 183 14.69 7.95 5.56
C ASN A 183 15.17 6.63 4.94
N LEU A 184 15.07 6.50 3.62
CA LEU A 184 15.58 5.35 2.88
C LEU A 184 16.94 5.70 2.28
N HIS A 185 18.01 5.19 2.87
CA HIS A 185 19.39 5.43 2.44
C HIS A 185 19.75 4.52 1.26
N LYS A 186 20.23 5.14 0.16
CA LYS A 186 20.79 4.44 -0.99
C LYS A 186 22.29 4.20 -0.81
N LEU A 187 22.89 3.42 -1.72
CA LEU A 187 24.32 3.11 -1.70
C LEU A 187 25.22 4.36 -1.72
N ASP A 188 24.81 5.40 -2.41
CA ASP A 188 25.53 6.67 -2.53
C ASP A 188 25.34 7.61 -1.33
N GLY A 189 24.60 7.16 -0.31
CA GLY A 189 24.26 7.95 0.88
C GLY A 189 23.12 8.95 0.68
N THR A 190 22.57 9.06 -0.52
CA THR A 190 21.39 9.90 -0.76
C THR A 190 20.14 9.26 -0.21
N LEU A 191 19.09 10.08 0.05
CA LEU A 191 17.81 9.62 0.53
C LEU A 191 16.83 9.46 -0.63
N GLU A 192 16.19 8.30 -0.70
CA GLU A 192 15.09 8.03 -1.63
C GLU A 192 13.74 8.32 -0.96
N PRO A 193 12.79 8.97 -1.66
CA PRO A 193 11.43 9.13 -1.15
C PRO A 193 10.74 7.79 -0.95
N VAL A 194 10.11 7.63 0.20
CA VAL A 194 9.26 6.46 0.49
C VAL A 194 7.81 6.83 0.21
N ASN A 195 7.16 6.07 -0.65
CA ASN A 195 5.74 6.21 -0.86
C ASN A 195 4.99 5.58 0.31
N ALA A 196 3.99 6.27 0.81
CA ALA A 196 3.14 5.74 1.86
C ALA A 196 1.67 6.03 1.57
N PHE A 197 0.81 5.11 1.99
CA PHE A 197 -0.63 5.27 1.90
C PHE A 197 -1.29 4.81 3.18
N MET A 198 -2.47 5.33 3.41
CA MET A 198 -3.23 5.03 4.61
C MET A 198 -4.42 4.14 4.32
N MET A 199 -4.72 3.31 5.32
CA MET A 199 -5.96 2.55 5.35
C MET A 199 -7.09 3.28 6.10
N ASN A 200 -6.77 4.26 6.96
CA ASN A 200 -7.73 4.97 7.77
C ASN A 200 -7.90 6.42 7.31
N GLN A 201 -9.15 6.85 7.16
CA GLN A 201 -9.53 8.21 6.81
C GLN A 201 -10.16 8.91 8.03
N LYS A 202 -10.19 10.24 8.00
CA LYS A 202 -11.04 11.05 8.88
C LYS A 202 -12.51 10.73 8.65
N LEU A 203 -13.37 11.12 9.55
CA LEU A 203 -14.83 11.01 9.37
C LEU A 203 -15.32 11.79 8.14
N SER A 204 -14.60 12.86 7.77
CA SER A 204 -14.85 13.65 6.55
C SER A 204 -14.51 12.91 5.24
N GLY A 205 -13.82 11.77 5.30
CA GLY A 205 -13.23 11.09 4.14
C GLY A 205 -11.88 11.67 3.70
N ASP A 206 -11.42 12.77 4.34
CA ASP A 206 -10.10 13.33 4.10
C ASP A 206 -9.01 12.38 4.61
N ASN A 207 -7.83 12.45 4.02
CA ASN A 207 -6.68 11.69 4.50
C ASN A 207 -6.33 12.12 5.93
N LEU A 208 -6.29 11.16 6.84
CA LEU A 208 -5.92 11.37 8.23
C LEU A 208 -4.48 11.87 8.35
N VAL A 209 -3.59 11.39 7.49
CA VAL A 209 -2.17 11.73 7.44
C VAL A 209 -1.87 12.52 6.17
N LYS A 210 -1.04 13.55 6.30
CA LYS A 210 -0.56 14.38 5.18
C LYS A 210 0.96 14.35 5.14
N TYR A 211 1.52 14.34 3.94
CA TYR A 211 2.96 14.51 3.78
C TYR A 211 3.30 16.00 3.85
N ASP A 212 4.20 16.34 4.74
CA ASP A 212 4.74 17.68 4.92
C ASP A 212 6.07 17.78 4.18
N GLN A 213 6.09 18.57 3.12
CA GLN A 213 7.26 18.76 2.26
C GLN A 213 8.42 19.45 2.98
N GLU A 214 8.13 20.39 3.87
CA GLU A 214 9.13 21.18 4.59
C GLU A 214 9.92 20.30 5.55
N THR A 215 9.21 19.49 6.32
CA THR A 215 9.83 18.59 7.31
C THR A 215 10.12 17.21 6.78
N ARG A 216 9.76 16.93 5.51
CA ARG A 216 9.95 15.66 4.82
C ARG A 216 9.40 14.48 5.62
N GLY A 217 8.23 14.66 6.23
CA GLY A 217 7.60 13.68 7.10
C GLY A 217 6.09 13.59 6.92
N TRP A 218 5.54 12.51 7.42
CA TRP A 218 4.11 12.29 7.47
C TRP A 218 3.57 12.83 8.78
N VAL A 219 2.55 13.68 8.73
CA VAL A 219 1.98 14.37 9.89
C VAL A 219 0.51 14.03 10.02
N MET A 220 0.10 13.75 11.24
CA MET A 220 -1.28 13.49 11.64
C MET A 220 -1.62 14.36 12.85
N GLU A 221 -2.85 14.86 12.91
CA GLU A 221 -3.43 15.47 14.12
C GLU A 221 -4.78 14.83 14.37
N ASP A 222 -4.81 13.90 15.30
CA ASP A 222 -5.98 13.10 15.65
C ASP A 222 -5.82 12.55 17.08
N SER A 223 -6.87 11.92 17.60
CA SER A 223 -6.85 11.18 18.87
C SER A 223 -6.64 9.68 18.67
N ARG A 224 -6.70 9.19 17.45
CA ARG A 224 -6.61 7.77 17.09
C ARG A 224 -5.21 7.45 16.59
N ALA A 225 -4.62 6.37 17.09
CA ALA A 225 -3.45 5.79 16.44
C ALA A 225 -3.85 5.19 15.09
N CYS A 226 -2.97 5.25 14.12
CA CYS A 226 -3.18 4.63 12.82
C CYS A 226 -1.93 3.91 12.32
N MET A 227 -2.10 3.04 11.33
CA MET A 227 -1.02 2.35 10.66
C MET A 227 -0.78 2.98 9.29
N LEU A 228 0.41 3.51 9.07
CA LEU A 228 0.85 4.00 7.77
C LEU A 228 1.55 2.87 7.01
N GLN A 229 1.02 2.51 5.84
CA GLN A 229 1.63 1.52 4.96
C GLN A 229 2.70 2.20 4.10
N CYS A 230 3.95 1.81 4.28
CA CYS A 230 5.08 2.29 3.51
C CYS A 230 5.44 1.29 2.42
N MET A 231 5.88 1.79 1.26
CA MET A 231 6.25 1.00 0.08
C MET A 231 7.62 1.43 -0.44
N GLY A 232 8.26 0.53 -1.19
CA GLY A 232 9.49 0.83 -1.92
C GLY A 232 10.77 0.28 -1.27
N CYS A 233 10.66 -0.33 -0.07
CA CYS A 233 11.78 -1.04 0.54
C CYS A 233 11.30 -2.37 1.12
N PRO A 234 11.87 -3.51 0.71
CA PRO A 234 11.56 -4.80 1.30
C PRO A 234 12.20 -4.89 2.68
N ILE A 235 11.41 -4.76 3.74
CA ILE A 235 11.92 -5.02 5.09
C ILE A 235 12.01 -6.53 5.32
N PRO A 236 13.15 -7.02 5.84
CA PRO A 236 13.42 -8.45 6.01
C PRO A 236 12.74 -9.03 7.27
N VAL A 237 11.42 -8.91 7.34
CA VAL A 237 10.60 -9.51 8.39
C VAL A 237 9.67 -10.55 7.77
N GLU A 238 9.47 -11.68 8.43
CA GLU A 238 8.62 -12.76 7.91
C GLU A 238 7.13 -12.36 7.86
N PRO A 239 6.36 -12.79 6.84
CA PRO A 239 6.77 -13.57 5.68
C PRO A 239 7.53 -12.74 4.65
N VAL A 240 8.64 -13.32 4.16
CA VAL A 240 9.56 -12.68 3.21
C VAL A 240 8.85 -12.37 1.89
N GLY A 241 9.09 -11.20 1.34
CA GLY A 241 8.75 -10.89 -0.06
C GLY A 241 7.72 -9.80 -0.30
N VAL A 242 7.36 -9.03 0.71
CA VAL A 242 6.46 -7.88 0.57
C VAL A 242 7.27 -6.60 0.69
N ASP A 243 7.18 -5.74 -0.32
CA ASP A 243 7.75 -4.38 -0.35
C ASP A 243 6.89 -3.36 0.39
N GLN A 244 6.04 -3.85 1.29
CA GLN A 244 5.16 -3.04 2.12
C GLN A 244 5.39 -3.37 3.59
N PHE A 245 5.45 -2.35 4.40
CA PHE A 245 5.54 -2.47 5.84
C PHE A 245 4.67 -1.40 6.52
N ALA A 246 4.23 -1.68 7.73
CA ALA A 246 3.37 -0.79 8.47
C ALA A 246 4.11 -0.16 9.65
N VAL A 247 3.99 1.15 9.79
CA VAL A 247 4.52 1.91 10.91
C VAL A 247 3.36 2.57 11.66
N MET A 248 3.40 2.52 12.97
CA MET A 248 2.38 3.17 13.80
C MET A 248 2.60 4.68 13.83
N MET A 249 1.54 5.45 13.62
CA MET A 249 1.46 6.86 13.99
C MET A 249 0.56 6.97 15.22
N VAL A 250 1.14 7.43 16.31
CA VAL A 250 0.47 7.50 17.62
C VAL A 250 0.40 8.96 18.05
N PRO A 251 -0.81 9.50 18.37
CA PRO A 251 -0.97 10.89 18.80
C PRO A 251 -0.04 11.26 19.95
N GLY A 252 0.64 12.40 19.81
CA GLY A 252 1.60 12.90 20.79
C GLY A 252 3.02 12.35 20.66
N PHE A 253 3.29 11.48 19.67
CA PHE A 253 4.62 10.89 19.47
C PHE A 253 5.20 11.21 18.10
N GLU A 254 6.51 11.46 18.08
CA GLU A 254 7.30 11.54 16.87
C GLU A 254 8.15 10.28 16.72
N THR A 255 8.24 9.76 15.51
CA THR A 255 9.02 8.56 15.18
C THR A 255 9.84 8.84 13.94
N THR A 256 11.09 8.43 13.94
CA THR A 256 11.92 8.36 12.73
C THR A 256 12.29 6.91 12.46
N LEU A 257 12.14 6.49 11.22
CA LEU A 257 12.58 5.20 10.70
C LEU A 257 13.71 5.44 9.69
N GLU A 258 14.90 4.94 10.02
CA GLU A 258 16.04 4.88 9.12
C GLU A 258 16.08 3.49 8.47
N LEU A 259 16.23 3.43 7.16
CA LEU A 259 16.30 2.21 6.35
C LEU A 259 17.56 2.21 5.51
N ASP A 260 18.32 1.11 5.52
CA ASP A 260 19.39 0.87 4.55
C ASP A 260 18.87 -0.04 3.43
N LYS A 261 18.77 0.51 2.23
CA LYS A 261 18.14 -0.16 1.08
C LYS A 261 18.89 -1.43 0.70
N ALA A 262 20.22 -1.37 0.64
CA ALA A 262 21.06 -2.50 0.25
C ALA A 262 20.98 -3.67 1.24
N SER A 263 21.09 -3.39 2.55
CA SER A 263 20.98 -4.41 3.60
C SER A 263 19.59 -5.02 3.66
N CYS A 264 18.54 -4.19 3.56
CA CYS A 264 17.15 -4.66 3.51
C CYS A 264 16.91 -5.59 2.32
N PHE A 265 17.36 -5.19 1.14
CA PHE A 265 17.20 -5.98 -0.07
C PHE A 265 17.98 -7.30 0.02
N ALA A 266 19.26 -7.26 0.37
CA ALA A 266 20.11 -8.43 0.45
C ALA A 266 19.58 -9.45 1.47
N LEU A 267 19.15 -9.00 2.67
CA LEU A 267 18.59 -9.90 3.68
C LEU A 267 17.22 -10.46 3.25
N SER A 268 16.33 -9.63 2.72
CA SER A 268 14.99 -10.05 2.24
C SER A 268 15.06 -11.09 1.13
N LYS A 269 16.05 -11.01 0.26
CA LYS A 269 16.25 -11.93 -0.86
C LYS A 269 17.24 -13.06 -0.57
N LYS A 270 17.81 -13.07 0.66
CA LYS A 270 18.84 -14.05 1.08
C LYS A 270 20.04 -14.05 0.14
N LEU A 271 20.49 -12.85 -0.26
CA LEU A 271 21.64 -12.67 -1.13
C LEU A 271 22.94 -12.64 -0.34
N GLY A 272 24.04 -13.03 -1.00
CA GLY A 272 25.36 -13.06 -0.40
C GLY A 272 25.59 -14.24 0.54
N LYS A 273 26.82 -14.29 1.12
CA LYS A 273 27.29 -15.42 1.93
C LYS A 273 27.21 -15.18 3.44
N LYS A 274 27.14 -13.93 3.87
CA LYS A 274 27.13 -13.54 5.29
C LYS A 274 25.73 -13.12 5.72
N LYS A 275 25.37 -13.52 6.93
CA LYS A 275 24.12 -13.07 7.56
C LYS A 275 24.21 -11.56 7.87
N ILE A 276 23.19 -10.81 7.49
CA ILE A 276 23.06 -9.39 7.78
C ILE A 276 22.24 -9.25 9.06
N PRO A 277 22.72 -8.50 10.08
CA PRO A 277 21.92 -8.19 11.25
C PRO A 277 20.73 -7.29 10.89
N LEU A 278 19.62 -7.43 11.58
CA LEU A 278 18.46 -6.54 11.37
C LEU A 278 18.77 -5.07 11.68
N SER A 279 19.68 -4.82 12.64
CA SER A 279 20.17 -3.47 12.97
C SER A 279 20.86 -2.74 11.83
N ASP A 280 21.35 -3.49 10.84
CA ASP A 280 21.97 -2.94 9.63
C ASP A 280 20.90 -2.59 8.58
N CYS A 281 19.70 -3.14 8.71
CA CYS A 281 18.61 -2.95 7.77
C CYS A 281 17.74 -1.76 8.13
N PHE A 282 17.38 -1.63 9.41
CA PHE A 282 16.51 -0.56 9.87
C PHE A 282 16.74 -0.18 11.32
N ARG A 283 16.36 1.05 11.66
CA ARG A 283 16.43 1.60 13.01
C ARG A 283 15.29 2.58 13.24
N PHE A 284 14.61 2.43 14.37
CA PHE A 284 13.67 3.43 14.86
C PHE A 284 14.33 4.36 15.88
N THR A 285 13.90 5.63 15.90
CA THR A 285 14.17 6.58 16.98
C THR A 285 12.88 7.27 17.40
N GLY A 286 12.85 7.77 18.62
CA GLY A 286 11.68 8.42 19.23
C GLY A 286 11.17 7.69 20.47
N PRO A 287 10.16 8.26 21.16
CA PRO A 287 9.68 7.77 22.47
C PRO A 287 9.06 6.36 22.48
N ILE A 288 8.67 5.85 21.30
CA ILE A 288 8.08 4.52 21.11
C ILE A 288 8.88 3.65 20.12
N ALA A 289 10.17 3.97 19.93
CA ALA A 289 11.01 3.31 18.94
C ALA A 289 11.09 1.79 19.14
N ASP A 290 11.20 1.34 20.38
CA ASP A 290 11.23 -0.08 20.75
C ASP A 290 9.90 -0.79 20.49
N LEU A 291 8.77 -0.07 20.60
CA LEU A 291 7.45 -0.61 20.27
C LEU A 291 7.26 -0.70 18.76
N GLN A 292 7.75 0.27 18.00
CA GLN A 292 7.75 0.24 16.54
C GLN A 292 8.55 -0.95 16.01
N GLU A 293 9.70 -1.24 16.62
CA GLU A 293 10.53 -2.36 16.22
C GLU A 293 9.81 -3.70 16.40
N VAL A 294 9.21 -3.94 17.57
CA VAL A 294 8.46 -5.18 17.79
C VAL A 294 7.18 -5.23 16.95
N ASN A 295 6.53 -4.08 16.71
CA ASN A 295 5.40 -3.99 15.79
C ASN A 295 5.80 -4.42 14.38
N LEU A 296 6.96 -3.98 13.91
CA LEU A 296 7.44 -4.30 12.57
C LEU A 296 7.82 -5.78 12.42
N LYS A 297 8.44 -6.37 13.46
CA LYS A 297 8.85 -7.78 13.49
C LYS A 297 7.67 -8.75 13.55
N GLU A 298 6.60 -8.38 14.23
CA GLU A 298 5.41 -9.22 14.44
C GLU A 298 4.37 -8.97 13.34
N ARG A 299 4.42 -9.75 12.27
CA ARG A 299 3.47 -9.65 11.15
C ARG A 299 2.23 -10.53 11.26
N TRP A 300 1.95 -11.08 12.41
CA TRP A 300 0.73 -11.83 12.63
C TRP A 300 -0.49 -10.89 12.52
N THR A 301 -1.51 -11.36 11.82
CA THR A 301 -2.80 -10.67 11.71
C THR A 301 -3.90 -11.60 12.19
N TYR A 302 -5.05 -11.06 12.57
CA TYR A 302 -6.22 -11.88 12.89
C TYR A 302 -6.58 -12.86 11.76
N GLN A 303 -6.36 -12.48 10.50
CA GLN A 303 -6.60 -13.36 9.34
C GLN A 303 -5.65 -14.56 9.32
N SER A 304 -4.41 -14.39 9.75
CA SER A 304 -3.47 -15.51 9.88
C SER A 304 -3.93 -16.48 10.97
N ILE A 305 -4.39 -15.95 12.11
CA ILE A 305 -4.94 -16.76 13.21
C ILE A 305 -6.20 -17.50 12.73
N PHE A 306 -7.15 -16.80 12.11
CA PHE A 306 -8.39 -17.37 11.58
C PHE A 306 -8.16 -18.49 10.54
N ARG A 307 -7.11 -18.39 9.72
CA ARG A 307 -6.78 -19.41 8.70
C ARG A 307 -6.00 -20.60 9.23
N SER A 308 -5.26 -20.43 10.32
CA SER A 308 -4.28 -21.42 10.79
C SER A 308 -4.73 -22.25 12.00
N ALA A 309 -5.74 -21.79 12.74
CA ALA A 309 -6.23 -22.44 13.94
C ALA A 309 -7.66 -22.96 13.73
N ALA A 310 -8.00 -24.08 14.37
CA ALA A 310 -9.40 -24.45 14.55
C ALA A 310 -10.04 -23.52 15.61
N ALA A 311 -11.34 -23.28 15.49
CA ALA A 311 -12.07 -22.44 16.44
C ALA A 311 -11.90 -22.90 17.91
N THR A 312 -11.84 -24.22 18.13
CA THR A 312 -11.61 -24.84 19.46
C THR A 312 -10.24 -24.55 20.07
N ASP A 313 -9.25 -24.25 19.23
CA ASP A 313 -7.85 -24.06 19.69
C ASP A 313 -7.52 -22.58 19.91
N LEU A 314 -8.48 -21.69 19.69
CA LEU A 314 -8.25 -20.25 19.73
C LEU A 314 -7.66 -19.78 21.07
N TRP A 315 -8.33 -20.08 22.19
CA TRP A 315 -7.89 -19.64 23.52
C TRP A 315 -6.66 -20.37 24.02
N PRO A 316 -6.51 -21.69 23.87
CA PRO A 316 -5.24 -22.38 24.15
C PRO A 316 -4.05 -21.80 23.40
N ASN A 317 -4.22 -21.45 22.12
CA ASN A 317 -3.17 -20.83 21.34
C ASN A 317 -2.85 -19.41 21.82
N LEU A 318 -3.85 -18.61 22.23
CA LEU A 318 -3.63 -17.31 22.86
C LEU A 318 -2.78 -17.45 24.11
N GLN A 319 -3.16 -18.33 25.03
CA GLN A 319 -2.43 -18.54 26.29
C GLN A 319 -0.98 -18.98 26.05
N LYS A 320 -0.77 -19.86 25.07
CA LYS A 320 0.56 -20.26 24.64
C LYS A 320 1.38 -19.07 24.14
N LYS A 321 0.80 -18.23 23.26
CA LYS A 321 1.49 -17.05 22.70
C LYS A 321 1.80 -16.01 23.78
N LEU A 322 0.89 -15.76 24.71
CA LEU A 322 1.13 -14.87 25.85
C LEU A 322 2.27 -15.38 26.75
N ALA A 323 2.31 -16.69 27.00
CA ALA A 323 3.40 -17.30 27.76
C ALA A 323 4.76 -17.22 27.03
N GLU A 324 4.78 -17.32 25.72
CA GLU A 324 5.98 -17.11 24.90
C GLU A 324 6.50 -15.66 25.03
N ILE A 325 5.61 -14.67 24.89
CA ILE A 325 5.94 -13.24 25.06
C ILE A 325 6.52 -13.00 26.48
N GLU A 326 5.89 -13.56 27.52
CA GLU A 326 6.36 -13.34 28.89
C GLU A 326 7.73 -13.98 29.16
N LYS A 327 8.00 -15.14 28.62
CA LYS A 327 9.29 -15.85 28.75
C LYS A 327 10.42 -15.24 27.92
N ASP A 328 10.12 -14.40 26.93
CA ASP A 328 11.14 -13.80 26.06
C ASP A 328 11.99 -12.80 26.85
N ARG A 329 13.26 -13.16 27.04
CA ARG A 329 14.24 -12.34 27.79
C ARG A 329 14.83 -11.21 26.95
N THR A 330 14.60 -11.19 25.64
CA THR A 330 15.07 -10.13 24.73
C THR A 330 14.17 -8.90 24.76
N LEU A 331 12.93 -9.06 25.23
CA LEU A 331 11.93 -8.01 25.33
C LEU A 331 12.00 -7.30 26.69
N ASN A 332 11.88 -5.97 26.68
CA ASN A 332 11.68 -5.18 27.89
C ASN A 332 10.19 -5.23 28.34
N ARG A 333 9.88 -4.66 29.51
CA ARG A 333 8.53 -4.68 30.09
C ARG A 333 7.50 -4.04 29.17
N ARG A 334 7.80 -2.86 28.62
CA ARG A 334 6.85 -2.11 27.75
C ARG A 334 6.60 -2.83 26.43
N GLN A 335 7.61 -3.48 25.85
CA GLN A 335 7.46 -4.31 24.65
C GLN A 335 6.57 -5.53 24.91
N LYS A 336 6.77 -6.22 26.03
CA LYS A 336 5.92 -7.36 26.43
C LYS A 336 4.47 -6.93 26.61
N GLU A 337 4.25 -5.83 27.33
CA GLU A 337 2.91 -5.29 27.57
C GLU A 337 2.23 -4.88 26.26
N PHE A 338 2.94 -4.21 25.37
CA PHE A 338 2.44 -3.85 24.03
C PHE A 338 2.08 -5.08 23.19
N LEU A 339 2.98 -6.08 23.12
CA LEU A 339 2.74 -7.30 22.37
C LEU A 339 1.59 -8.12 22.96
N ARG A 340 1.43 -8.15 24.29
CA ARG A 340 0.28 -8.77 24.95
C ARG A 340 -1.03 -8.15 24.49
N ILE A 341 -1.17 -6.83 24.61
CA ILE A 341 -2.38 -6.09 24.20
C ILE A 341 -2.69 -6.34 22.72
N ARG A 342 -1.66 -6.25 21.87
CA ARG A 342 -1.79 -6.48 20.44
C ARG A 342 -2.22 -7.90 20.09
N THR A 343 -1.63 -8.90 20.76
CA THR A 343 -1.96 -10.31 20.56
C THR A 343 -3.37 -10.61 21.02
N GLU A 344 -3.78 -10.17 22.20
CA GLU A 344 -5.14 -10.29 22.72
C GLU A 344 -6.15 -9.71 21.73
N ARG A 345 -5.87 -8.52 21.20
CA ARG A 345 -6.73 -7.86 20.19
C ARG A 345 -6.90 -8.71 18.94
N TRP A 346 -5.83 -9.29 18.41
CA TRP A 346 -5.93 -10.13 17.22
C TRP A 346 -6.73 -11.42 17.46
N TYR A 347 -6.60 -12.02 18.65
CA TYR A 347 -7.38 -13.19 18.99
C TYR A 347 -8.86 -12.87 19.17
N VAL A 348 -9.20 -11.72 19.74
CA VAL A 348 -10.57 -11.22 19.75
C VAL A 348 -11.10 -11.04 18.33
N ASN A 349 -10.28 -10.51 17.43
CA ASN A 349 -10.66 -10.31 16.03
C ASN A 349 -10.90 -11.64 15.31
N ALA A 350 -10.05 -12.63 15.56
CA ALA A 350 -10.24 -13.97 15.03
C ALA A 350 -11.50 -14.64 15.60
N TYR A 351 -11.73 -14.49 16.92
CA TYR A 351 -12.95 -14.98 17.58
C TYR A 351 -14.20 -14.43 16.91
N LEU A 352 -14.27 -13.12 16.69
CA LEU A 352 -15.44 -12.50 16.04
C LEU A 352 -15.61 -12.98 14.59
N ALA A 353 -14.52 -13.22 13.85
CA ALA A 353 -14.61 -13.82 12.53
C ALA A 353 -15.16 -15.26 12.58
N TYR A 354 -14.83 -16.06 13.60
CA TYR A 354 -15.42 -17.38 13.80
C TYR A 354 -16.90 -17.31 14.19
N VAL A 355 -17.30 -16.30 14.95
CA VAL A 355 -18.70 -16.10 15.29
C VAL A 355 -19.52 -15.70 14.06
N GLU A 356 -19.01 -14.79 13.23
CA GLU A 356 -19.63 -14.41 11.95
C GLU A 356 -19.76 -15.62 11.01
N ALA A 357 -18.79 -16.53 11.03
CA ALA A 357 -18.83 -17.78 10.27
C ALA A 357 -19.74 -18.85 10.89
N GLY A 358 -20.41 -18.56 12.03
CA GLY A 358 -21.28 -19.51 12.72
C GLY A 358 -20.55 -20.65 13.45
N SER A 359 -19.22 -20.54 13.60
CA SER A 359 -18.39 -21.60 14.21
C SER A 359 -18.25 -21.47 15.72
N LEU A 360 -18.50 -20.30 16.29
CA LEU A 360 -18.48 -20.01 17.72
C LEU A 360 -19.70 -19.21 18.15
N SER A 361 -20.06 -19.33 19.44
CA SER A 361 -21.10 -18.51 20.09
C SER A 361 -20.52 -17.19 20.59
N LEU A 362 -21.33 -16.12 20.57
CA LEU A 362 -20.95 -14.82 21.13
C LEU A 362 -20.81 -14.82 22.68
N GLN A 363 -21.33 -15.82 23.38
CA GLN A 363 -21.37 -15.92 24.83
C GLN A 363 -20.12 -16.59 25.43
N ASP A 364 -18.95 -16.37 24.84
CA ASP A 364 -17.69 -16.89 25.36
C ASP A 364 -17.14 -15.98 26.47
N GLU A 365 -16.97 -16.52 27.67
CA GLU A 365 -16.48 -15.80 28.85
C GLU A 365 -15.06 -15.23 28.65
N HIS A 366 -14.18 -15.95 27.96
CA HIS A 366 -12.82 -15.48 27.66
C HIS A 366 -12.85 -14.27 26.72
N ALA A 367 -13.72 -14.30 25.73
CA ALA A 367 -13.91 -13.19 24.83
C ALA A 367 -14.44 -11.96 25.55
N ALA A 368 -15.39 -12.12 26.48
CA ALA A 368 -15.95 -11.05 27.27
C ALA A 368 -14.85 -10.32 28.07
N ASP A 369 -13.97 -11.02 28.76
CA ASP A 369 -12.88 -10.43 29.53
C ASP A 369 -11.89 -9.64 28.66
N LEU A 370 -11.60 -10.11 27.44
CA LEU A 370 -10.68 -9.46 26.51
C LEU A 370 -11.34 -8.27 25.78
N ILE A 371 -12.63 -8.38 25.44
CA ILE A 371 -13.42 -7.31 24.80
C ILE A 371 -13.64 -6.15 25.76
N TYR A 372 -13.93 -6.46 27.02
CA TYR A 372 -14.21 -5.49 28.07
C TYR A 372 -12.98 -4.88 28.72
N GLY A 373 -11.79 -5.32 28.39
CA GLY A 373 -10.48 -4.95 28.93
C GLY A 373 -10.48 -3.72 29.83
N LYS A 374 -10.19 -3.91 31.12
CA LYS A 374 -10.44 -2.95 32.20
C LYS A 374 -9.62 -1.66 32.18
N ASP A 375 -8.65 -1.54 31.27
CA ASP A 375 -7.76 -0.39 31.18
C ASP A 375 -7.73 0.13 29.74
N GLY A 376 -7.99 1.41 29.54
CA GLY A 376 -8.06 2.12 28.23
C GLY A 376 -6.85 1.96 27.30
N ARG A 377 -5.98 0.98 27.53
CA ARG A 377 -4.76 0.65 26.77
C ARG A 377 -5.05 0.11 25.37
N SER A 378 -6.29 -0.33 25.11
CA SER A 378 -6.74 -0.76 23.78
C SER A 378 -6.69 0.36 22.72
N PHE A 379 -6.54 1.63 23.12
CA PHE A 379 -6.42 2.76 22.21
C PHE A 379 -5.18 2.74 21.31
N TYR A 380 -4.12 2.02 21.68
CA TYR A 380 -2.98 1.83 20.78
C TYR A 380 -3.33 1.11 19.47
N LEU A 381 -4.49 0.45 19.42
CA LEU A 381 -4.83 -0.49 18.36
C LEU A 381 -6.22 -0.26 17.76
N VAL A 382 -6.82 0.90 17.96
CA VAL A 382 -8.14 1.22 17.40
C VAL A 382 -8.02 1.37 15.88
N GLY A 383 -8.70 0.52 15.14
CA GLY A 383 -8.66 0.53 13.68
C GLY A 383 -9.57 -0.47 12.98
N ASP A 384 -10.53 -1.12 13.70
CA ASP A 384 -11.36 -2.12 13.04
C ASP A 384 -12.84 -1.98 13.41
N ASP A 385 -13.62 -1.36 12.48
CA ASP A 385 -15.05 -1.07 12.67
C ASP A 385 -15.96 -2.31 12.62
N ALA A 386 -15.48 -3.43 12.06
CA ALA A 386 -16.28 -4.65 11.91
C ALA A 386 -16.74 -5.20 13.28
N HIS A 387 -15.91 -5.08 14.30
CA HIS A 387 -16.18 -5.51 15.67
C HIS A 387 -17.28 -4.74 16.35
N LEU A 388 -17.35 -3.45 16.09
CA LEU A 388 -18.32 -2.54 16.65
C LEU A 388 -19.73 -2.87 16.23
N ASN A 389 -19.90 -3.18 14.97
CA ASN A 389 -21.20 -3.56 14.42
C ASN A 389 -21.68 -4.86 15.06
N TYR A 390 -20.76 -5.79 15.33
CA TYR A 390 -21.07 -7.08 15.92
C TYR A 390 -21.46 -6.98 17.40
N LEU A 391 -20.64 -6.31 18.20
CA LEU A 391 -20.92 -6.09 19.65
C LEU A 391 -22.25 -5.38 19.87
N ARG A 392 -22.58 -4.48 18.95
CA ARG A 392 -23.83 -3.72 18.98
C ARG A 392 -25.06 -4.56 18.64
N ALA A 393 -25.00 -5.39 17.63
CA ALA A 393 -26.10 -6.27 17.23
C ALA A 393 -26.50 -7.20 18.38
N ASN A 394 -25.62 -7.42 19.36
CA ASN A 394 -25.80 -8.35 20.46
C ASN A 394 -25.96 -7.68 21.85
N GLY A 395 -26.18 -6.37 21.90
CA GLY A 395 -26.58 -5.66 23.13
C GLY A 395 -25.50 -5.54 24.21
N VAL A 396 -24.22 -5.71 23.84
CA VAL A 396 -23.08 -5.64 24.77
C VAL A 396 -22.82 -4.20 25.21
N LYS A 397 -22.93 -3.90 26.51
CA LYS A 397 -22.70 -2.58 27.10
C LYS A 397 -21.46 -2.59 27.98
N SER A 398 -20.45 -1.78 27.64
CA SER A 398 -19.27 -1.51 28.48
C SER A 398 -18.76 -0.10 28.22
N VAL A 399 -17.80 0.38 29.02
CA VAL A 399 -17.16 1.71 28.81
C VAL A 399 -16.49 1.78 27.43
N VAL A 400 -15.90 0.69 26.98
CA VAL A 400 -15.34 0.55 25.63
C VAL A 400 -16.47 0.62 24.60
N THR A 401 -17.61 -0.04 24.85
CA THR A 401 -18.80 0.03 24.00
C THR A 401 -19.41 1.42 23.95
N ASP A 402 -19.38 2.20 25.00
CA ASP A 402 -19.90 3.58 24.98
C ASP A 402 -19.06 4.50 24.10
N TRP A 403 -17.73 4.38 24.18
CA TRP A 403 -16.82 5.10 23.29
C TRP A 403 -16.99 4.64 21.83
N MET A 404 -17.05 3.33 21.62
CA MET A 404 -17.28 2.72 20.33
C MET A 404 -18.66 3.10 19.78
N GLU A 405 -19.70 3.13 20.60
CA GLU A 405 -21.03 3.61 20.21
C GLU A 405 -21.01 5.09 19.85
N GLY A 406 -20.22 5.88 20.58
CA GLY A 406 -19.95 7.27 20.26
C GLY A 406 -19.27 7.44 18.90
N PHE A 407 -18.25 6.63 18.60
CA PHE A 407 -17.58 6.60 17.31
C PHE A 407 -18.55 6.24 16.17
N ARG A 408 -19.44 5.28 16.39
CA ARG A 408 -20.47 4.93 15.42
C ARG A 408 -21.45 6.07 15.16
N ARG A 409 -21.96 6.70 16.22
CA ARG A 409 -22.83 7.88 16.06
C ARG A 409 -22.14 8.94 15.23
N ALA A 410 -20.83 9.17 15.51
CA ALA A 410 -20.00 10.07 14.74
C ALA A 410 -19.87 9.63 13.27
N GLY A 411 -19.60 8.36 13.01
CA GLY A 411 -19.53 7.81 11.66
C GLY A 411 -20.87 7.86 10.89
N ASN A 412 -21.99 7.61 11.58
CA ASN A 412 -23.32 7.76 10.98
C ASN A 412 -23.63 9.23 10.63
N MET A 413 -23.28 10.15 11.52
CA MET A 413 -23.44 11.58 11.26
C MET A 413 -22.55 12.03 10.11
N ALA A 414 -21.29 11.59 10.08
CA ALA A 414 -20.38 11.87 8.97
C ALA A 414 -20.96 11.41 7.63
N ARG A 415 -21.53 10.21 7.55
CA ARG A 415 -22.20 9.72 6.33
C ARG A 415 -23.38 10.58 5.90
N ARG A 416 -24.21 11.05 6.83
CA ARG A 416 -25.30 11.96 6.52
C ARG A 416 -24.79 13.29 5.98
N LEU A 417 -23.77 13.86 6.62
CA LEU A 417 -23.12 15.08 6.13
C LEU A 417 -22.47 14.87 4.75
N GLN A 418 -21.83 13.72 4.54
CA GLN A 418 -21.26 13.36 3.22
C GLN A 418 -22.34 13.23 2.14
N ASN A 419 -23.56 12.85 2.51
CA ASN A 419 -24.73 12.86 1.63
C ASN A 419 -25.41 14.23 1.53
N MET A 420 -24.71 15.30 1.92
CA MET A 420 -25.22 16.68 1.86
C MET A 420 -26.41 16.98 2.76
N GLU A 421 -26.58 16.20 3.81
CA GLU A 421 -27.65 16.39 4.80
C GLU A 421 -27.13 17.27 5.94
N GLN A 422 -27.53 18.54 5.96
CA GLN A 422 -27.13 19.47 7.02
C GLN A 422 -27.83 19.09 8.34
N MET A 423 -27.06 19.04 9.42
CA MET A 423 -27.55 18.63 10.74
C MET A 423 -27.85 19.84 11.63
N PRO A 424 -28.93 19.78 12.42
CA PRO A 424 -29.20 20.82 13.41
C PRO A 424 -28.17 20.78 14.56
N GLU A 425 -27.88 21.92 15.19
CA GLU A 425 -26.85 22.03 16.22
C GLU A 425 -27.04 21.03 17.37
N ALA A 426 -28.27 20.81 17.81
CA ALA A 426 -28.60 19.85 18.88
C ALA A 426 -28.23 18.41 18.57
N ALA A 427 -28.07 18.03 17.29
CA ALA A 427 -27.66 16.68 16.92
C ALA A 427 -26.23 16.36 17.37
N PHE A 428 -25.39 17.41 17.54
CA PHE A 428 -23.98 17.24 17.95
C PHE A 428 -23.83 16.95 19.45
N ASP A 429 -24.86 17.19 20.27
CA ASP A 429 -24.81 16.93 21.72
C ASP A 429 -24.68 15.43 22.03
N THR A 430 -25.17 14.58 21.14
CA THR A 430 -25.08 13.12 21.26
C THR A 430 -23.72 12.57 20.81
N ILE A 431 -22.86 13.42 20.23
CA ILE A 431 -21.57 13.05 19.70
C ILE A 431 -20.48 13.27 20.75
N PRO A 432 -19.56 12.32 20.97
CA PRO A 432 -18.42 12.54 21.86
C PRO A 432 -17.63 13.78 21.47
N THR A 433 -17.20 14.55 22.46
CA THR A 433 -16.47 15.83 22.28
C THR A 433 -15.30 15.68 21.32
N LEU A 434 -14.66 14.51 21.32
CA LEU A 434 -13.55 14.15 20.48
C LEU A 434 -13.81 14.29 18.97
N PHE A 435 -15.00 13.94 18.51
CA PHE A 435 -15.39 13.98 17.09
C PHE A 435 -16.23 15.22 16.73
N ARG A 436 -16.66 15.95 17.73
CA ARG A 436 -17.63 17.04 17.56
C ARG A 436 -17.11 18.17 16.70
N SER A 437 -15.85 18.58 16.89
CA SER A 437 -15.24 19.67 16.12
C SER A 437 -15.11 19.32 14.63
N GLU A 438 -14.69 18.09 14.31
CA GLU A 438 -14.58 17.64 12.92
C GLU A 438 -15.95 17.61 12.23
N LEU A 439 -16.95 17.04 12.90
CA LEU A 439 -18.30 16.95 12.36
C LEU A 439 -18.98 18.31 12.21
N LYS A 440 -18.75 19.24 13.13
CA LYS A 440 -19.24 20.63 12.98
C LYS A 440 -18.59 21.31 11.77
N ALA A 441 -17.28 21.17 11.57
CA ALA A 441 -16.61 21.71 10.40
C ALA A 441 -17.15 21.10 9.08
N MET A 442 -17.48 19.80 9.07
CA MET A 442 -18.17 19.18 7.95
C MET A 442 -19.57 19.79 7.72
N ASN A 443 -20.34 19.98 8.79
CA ASN A 443 -21.68 20.56 8.74
C ASN A 443 -21.65 21.99 8.18
N ASP A 444 -20.70 22.80 8.63
CA ASP A 444 -20.49 24.17 8.13
C ASP A 444 -20.13 24.15 6.63
N SER A 445 -19.29 23.19 6.21
CA SER A 445 -18.95 23.00 4.80
C SER A 445 -20.18 22.63 3.97
N VAL A 446 -21.03 21.72 4.46
CA VAL A 446 -22.31 21.37 3.81
C VAL A 446 -23.23 22.58 3.72
N GLY A 447 -23.40 23.33 4.81
CA GLY A 447 -24.19 24.56 4.82
C GLY A 447 -23.70 25.59 3.81
N ALA A 448 -22.39 25.82 3.74
CA ALA A 448 -21.79 26.75 2.77
C ALA A 448 -22.01 26.30 1.33
N ILE A 449 -21.96 24.98 1.04
CA ILE A 449 -22.26 24.44 -0.30
C ILE A 449 -23.73 24.67 -0.64
N LEU A 450 -24.65 24.35 0.26
CA LEU A 450 -26.09 24.52 0.06
C LEU A 450 -26.47 26.00 -0.15
N GLU A 451 -25.87 26.93 0.60
CA GLU A 451 -26.06 28.37 0.40
C GLU A 451 -25.51 28.86 -0.96
N ARG A 452 -24.30 28.38 -1.35
CA ARG A 452 -23.76 28.71 -2.69
C ARG A 452 -24.67 28.20 -3.81
N GLN A 453 -25.30 27.05 -3.65
CA GLN A 453 -26.25 26.52 -4.63
C GLN A 453 -27.44 27.45 -4.82
N LYS A 454 -27.96 28.06 -3.74
CA LYS A 454 -29.04 29.04 -3.81
C LYS A 454 -28.64 30.31 -4.57
N THR A 455 -27.38 30.73 -4.43
CA THR A 455 -26.86 31.96 -5.06
C THR A 455 -26.34 31.78 -6.48
N MET A 456 -25.91 30.55 -6.85
CA MET A 456 -25.36 30.22 -8.17
C MET A 456 -26.43 29.63 -9.11
N ALA A 457 -27.63 30.25 -9.14
CA ALA A 457 -28.74 29.79 -9.96
C ALA A 457 -28.28 29.37 -11.37
N GLY A 458 -28.18 28.07 -11.61
CA GLY A 458 -28.05 27.44 -12.94
C GLY A 458 -26.67 26.96 -13.37
N LYS A 459 -25.57 27.15 -12.60
CA LYS A 459 -24.24 26.70 -13.11
C LYS A 459 -23.75 25.37 -12.52
N SER A 460 -23.71 25.20 -11.21
CA SER A 460 -23.34 23.92 -10.58
C SER A 460 -24.35 23.57 -9.49
N VAL A 461 -25.04 22.45 -9.63
CA VAL A 461 -26.12 22.03 -8.73
C VAL A 461 -25.74 20.70 -8.10
N VAL A 462 -25.64 20.67 -6.78
CA VAL A 462 -25.47 19.40 -6.05
C VAL A 462 -26.85 18.83 -5.72
N LYS A 463 -27.03 17.54 -6.02
CA LYS A 463 -28.26 16.81 -5.69
C LYS A 463 -27.95 15.64 -4.78
N VAL A 464 -28.91 15.33 -3.93
CA VAL A 464 -28.95 14.05 -3.21
C VAL A 464 -29.30 12.94 -4.21
N ALA A 465 -28.64 11.80 -4.09
CA ALA A 465 -28.97 10.65 -4.93
C ALA A 465 -30.46 10.28 -4.74
N PRO A 466 -31.18 9.91 -5.81
CA PRO A 466 -32.53 9.43 -5.69
C PRO A 466 -32.57 8.18 -4.78
N ASP A 467 -33.64 8.07 -4.00
CA ASP A 467 -33.87 6.93 -3.10
C ASP A 467 -34.44 5.74 -3.89
N VAL A 468 -33.57 5.12 -4.66
CA VAL A 468 -33.89 3.96 -5.53
C VAL A 468 -32.78 2.92 -5.40
N PRO A 469 -33.03 1.65 -5.77
CA PRO A 469 -31.98 0.66 -5.91
C PRO A 469 -30.85 1.15 -6.84
N ALA A 470 -29.63 0.72 -6.59
CA ALA A 470 -28.46 1.23 -7.31
C ALA A 470 -28.51 0.98 -8.83
N GLU A 471 -29.14 -0.13 -9.25
CA GLU A 471 -29.38 -0.48 -10.66
C GLU A 471 -30.35 0.45 -11.37
N GLU A 472 -31.17 1.19 -10.63
CA GLU A 472 -32.13 2.16 -11.16
C GLU A 472 -31.62 3.60 -11.15
N PHE A 473 -30.46 3.86 -10.52
CA PHE A 473 -29.91 5.20 -10.34
C PHE A 473 -29.82 6.01 -11.63
N LEU A 474 -29.19 5.44 -12.67
CA LEU A 474 -29.00 6.15 -13.92
C LEU A 474 -30.34 6.47 -14.60
N LYS A 475 -31.27 5.51 -14.61
CA LYS A 475 -32.60 5.69 -15.18
C LYS A 475 -33.40 6.75 -14.42
N ALA A 476 -33.31 6.77 -13.09
CA ALA A 476 -33.97 7.77 -12.27
C ALA A 476 -33.44 9.18 -12.56
N VAL A 477 -32.09 9.34 -12.66
CA VAL A 477 -31.49 10.63 -13.01
C VAL A 477 -31.85 11.06 -14.43
N VAL A 478 -31.81 10.17 -15.42
CA VAL A 478 -32.16 10.47 -16.82
C VAL A 478 -33.61 10.94 -16.94
N SER A 479 -34.53 10.33 -16.20
CA SER A 479 -35.96 10.67 -16.23
C SER A 479 -36.27 12.11 -15.76
N GLU A 480 -35.36 12.76 -15.06
CA GLU A 480 -35.48 14.17 -14.66
C GLU A 480 -35.25 15.14 -15.83
N TYR A 481 -34.72 14.67 -16.96
CA TYR A 481 -34.33 15.51 -18.11
C TYR A 481 -34.95 15.03 -19.44
N PRO A 482 -36.28 14.95 -19.54
CA PRO A 482 -36.95 14.45 -20.73
C PRO A 482 -36.61 15.32 -21.95
N GLY A 483 -36.31 14.67 -23.08
CA GLY A 483 -35.98 15.34 -24.35
C GLY A 483 -34.57 15.97 -24.40
N LYS A 484 -33.74 15.77 -23.37
CA LYS A 484 -32.35 16.20 -23.38
C LYS A 484 -31.41 15.01 -23.54
N VAL A 485 -30.26 15.26 -24.14
CA VAL A 485 -29.11 14.36 -24.04
C VAL A 485 -28.55 14.47 -22.61
N VAL A 486 -28.32 13.33 -21.93
CA VAL A 486 -27.74 13.34 -20.60
C VAL A 486 -26.35 12.74 -20.66
N PHE A 487 -25.35 13.58 -20.36
CA PHE A 487 -23.94 13.19 -20.35
C PHE A 487 -23.47 12.94 -18.92
N PHE A 488 -23.19 11.70 -18.58
CA PHE A 488 -22.60 11.33 -17.28
C PHE A 488 -21.08 11.29 -17.36
N ASP A 489 -20.42 11.88 -16.36
CA ASP A 489 -18.99 11.77 -16.10
C ASP A 489 -18.77 11.19 -14.70
N PHE A 490 -18.33 9.95 -14.64
CA PHE A 490 -17.93 9.28 -13.39
C PHE A 490 -16.47 9.57 -13.11
N TRP A 491 -16.20 10.27 -12.04
CA TRP A 491 -14.89 10.82 -11.74
C TRP A 491 -14.53 10.78 -10.26
N ALA A 492 -13.30 11.19 -9.91
CA ALA A 492 -12.90 11.44 -8.53
C ALA A 492 -11.85 12.55 -8.46
N THR A 493 -11.79 13.24 -7.33
CA THR A 493 -10.85 14.36 -7.09
C THR A 493 -9.39 13.97 -7.18
N TRP A 494 -9.05 12.73 -6.90
CA TRP A 494 -7.70 12.16 -7.01
C TRP A 494 -7.38 11.60 -8.41
N CYS A 495 -8.37 11.46 -9.27
CA CYS A 495 -8.22 10.86 -10.60
C CYS A 495 -7.59 11.85 -11.59
N GLY A 496 -6.32 11.70 -11.89
CA GLY A 496 -5.60 12.56 -12.84
C GLY A 496 -6.20 12.57 -14.26
N PRO A 497 -6.46 11.40 -14.88
CA PRO A 497 -7.11 11.33 -16.19
C PRO A 497 -8.50 11.98 -16.21
N CYS A 498 -9.29 11.84 -15.12
CA CYS A 498 -10.61 12.48 -15.01
C CYS A 498 -10.49 14.01 -15.06
N LYS A 499 -9.56 14.58 -14.30
CA LYS A 499 -9.32 16.03 -14.28
C LYS A 499 -8.93 16.57 -15.65
N ARG A 500 -8.09 15.85 -16.38
CA ARG A 500 -7.75 16.21 -17.77
C ARG A 500 -8.97 16.15 -18.70
N GLY A 501 -9.81 15.13 -18.56
CA GLY A 501 -11.06 15.00 -19.30
C GLY A 501 -12.02 16.16 -19.04
N ILE A 502 -12.24 16.49 -17.77
CA ILE A 502 -13.09 17.62 -17.35
C ILE A 502 -12.58 18.92 -17.97
N GLN A 503 -11.28 19.19 -17.90
CA GLN A 503 -10.67 20.39 -18.48
C GLN A 503 -10.81 20.43 -20.00
N ALA A 504 -10.61 19.31 -20.69
CA ALA A 504 -10.76 19.23 -22.14
C ALA A 504 -12.21 19.40 -22.60
N MET A 505 -13.20 19.08 -21.76
CA MET A 505 -14.63 19.27 -22.04
C MET A 505 -15.10 20.74 -21.93
N GLU A 506 -14.36 21.64 -21.28
CA GLU A 506 -14.80 23.02 -21.04
C GLU A 506 -15.11 23.81 -22.35
N PRO A 507 -14.26 23.76 -23.42
CA PRO A 507 -14.59 24.40 -24.66
C PRO A 507 -15.88 23.86 -25.32
N LEU A 508 -16.08 22.53 -25.25
CA LEU A 508 -17.29 21.89 -25.80
C LEU A 508 -18.56 22.30 -25.03
N LYS A 509 -18.50 22.45 -23.72
CA LYS A 509 -19.65 22.93 -22.95
C LYS A 509 -20.07 24.35 -23.38
N ALA A 510 -19.10 25.20 -23.71
CA ALA A 510 -19.39 26.52 -24.23
C ALA A 510 -20.03 26.44 -25.63
N GLU A 511 -19.55 25.54 -26.50
CA GLU A 511 -20.11 25.27 -27.83
C GLU A 511 -21.56 24.75 -27.75
N TYR A 512 -21.86 23.96 -26.71
CA TYR A 512 -23.18 23.34 -26.52
C TYR A 512 -24.09 24.10 -25.54
N ALA A 513 -23.79 25.35 -25.19
CA ALA A 513 -24.54 26.10 -24.19
C ALA A 513 -26.05 26.21 -24.50
N ASP A 514 -26.41 26.31 -25.80
CA ASP A 514 -27.79 26.42 -26.26
C ASP A 514 -28.39 25.09 -26.71
N LYS A 515 -27.69 23.98 -26.54
CA LYS A 515 -28.17 22.64 -26.92
C LYS A 515 -28.92 21.96 -25.79
N PRO A 516 -29.86 21.05 -26.09
CA PRO A 516 -30.60 20.30 -25.08
C PRO A 516 -29.73 19.19 -24.50
N ILE A 517 -28.67 19.56 -23.76
CA ILE A 517 -27.77 18.63 -23.04
C ILE A 517 -27.71 18.95 -21.55
N GLN A 518 -27.70 17.91 -20.75
CA GLN A 518 -27.46 18.00 -19.31
C GLN A 518 -26.19 17.26 -18.94
N TYR A 519 -25.26 17.96 -18.32
CA TYR A 519 -24.04 17.34 -17.75
C TYR A 519 -24.31 16.89 -16.33
N VAL A 520 -23.96 15.64 -16.03
CA VAL A 520 -24.13 15.00 -14.72
C VAL A 520 -22.80 14.40 -14.30
N TYR A 521 -22.29 14.85 -13.16
CA TYR A 521 -21.03 14.40 -12.59
C TYR A 521 -21.32 13.51 -11.38
N VAL A 522 -20.79 12.31 -11.41
CA VAL A 522 -20.99 11.34 -10.31
C VAL A 522 -19.64 10.99 -9.70
N THR A 523 -19.53 11.12 -8.40
CA THR A 523 -18.38 10.70 -7.61
C THR A 523 -18.82 9.98 -6.34
N ASN A 524 -17.87 9.44 -5.60
CA ASN A 524 -18.16 8.78 -4.32
C ASN A 524 -17.33 9.35 -3.16
N GLU A 525 -17.43 8.73 -2.00
CA GLU A 525 -16.76 9.12 -0.77
C GLU A 525 -15.23 9.11 -0.86
N SER A 526 -14.63 8.46 -1.88
CA SER A 526 -13.18 8.55 -2.13
C SER A 526 -12.72 9.94 -2.58
N SER A 527 -13.67 10.79 -2.98
CA SER A 527 -13.46 12.23 -3.20
C SER A 527 -13.78 12.97 -1.90
N PRO A 528 -12.78 13.46 -1.14
CA PRO A 528 -13.04 14.17 0.13
C PRO A 528 -13.97 15.34 -0.07
N LEU A 529 -14.91 15.54 0.85
CA LEU A 529 -15.99 16.54 0.72
C LEU A 529 -15.45 17.95 0.47
N THR A 530 -14.43 18.36 1.22
CA THR A 530 -13.82 19.69 1.10
C THR A 530 -13.14 19.91 -0.26
N THR A 531 -12.38 18.92 -0.73
CA THR A 531 -11.71 18.96 -2.03
C THR A 531 -12.71 18.95 -3.18
N TRP A 532 -13.69 18.04 -3.09
CA TRP A 532 -14.75 17.93 -4.08
C TRP A 532 -15.56 19.23 -4.20
N SER A 533 -16.00 19.79 -3.07
CA SER A 533 -16.78 21.02 -3.05
C SER A 533 -16.05 22.21 -3.65
N ALA A 534 -14.74 22.30 -3.43
CA ALA A 534 -13.91 23.34 -4.05
C ALA A 534 -13.82 23.16 -5.58
N MET A 535 -13.67 21.93 -6.05
CA MET A 535 -13.51 21.64 -7.48
C MET A 535 -14.78 21.87 -8.29
N ILE A 536 -15.95 21.46 -7.76
CA ILE A 536 -17.21 21.57 -8.51
C ILE A 536 -17.67 23.01 -8.74
N THR A 537 -17.14 24.00 -8.03
CA THR A 537 -17.47 25.41 -8.23
C THR A 537 -17.15 25.89 -9.65
N GLY A 538 -16.16 25.31 -10.29
CA GLY A 538 -15.78 25.57 -11.68
C GLY A 538 -16.38 24.61 -12.70
N MET A 539 -17.33 23.74 -12.30
CA MET A 539 -17.85 22.66 -13.16
C MET A 539 -19.36 22.80 -13.35
N PRO A 540 -19.85 23.57 -14.34
CA PRO A 540 -21.29 23.68 -14.59
C PRO A 540 -21.94 22.33 -14.88
N GLY A 541 -23.05 22.03 -14.18
CA GLY A 541 -23.78 20.76 -14.31
C GLY A 541 -24.38 20.29 -12.98
N VAL A 542 -24.91 19.09 -12.97
CA VAL A 542 -25.47 18.43 -11.79
C VAL A 542 -24.43 17.50 -11.19
N HIS A 543 -24.28 17.54 -9.88
CA HIS A 543 -23.27 16.80 -9.15
C HIS A 543 -23.90 15.87 -8.14
N TYR A 544 -23.55 14.59 -8.19
CA TYR A 544 -23.89 13.59 -7.20
C TYR A 544 -22.61 13.11 -6.52
N ARG A 545 -22.59 13.09 -5.18
CA ARG A 545 -21.56 12.44 -4.37
C ARG A 545 -22.23 11.33 -3.57
N ILE A 546 -22.11 10.11 -4.08
CA ILE A 546 -22.81 8.92 -3.54
C ILE A 546 -21.90 8.14 -2.58
N ASN A 547 -22.50 7.30 -1.73
CA ASN A 547 -21.70 6.46 -0.84
C ASN A 547 -21.00 5.33 -1.62
N SER A 548 -19.89 4.84 -1.08
CA SER A 548 -19.05 3.84 -1.75
C SER A 548 -19.73 2.48 -1.93
N ALA A 549 -20.68 2.13 -1.07
CA ALA A 549 -21.45 0.89 -1.20
C ALA A 549 -22.43 0.98 -2.38
N TYR A 550 -23.15 2.09 -2.47
CA TYR A 550 -24.06 2.38 -3.58
C TYR A 550 -23.33 2.48 -4.92
N TRP A 551 -22.15 3.15 -4.93
CA TRP A 551 -21.27 3.21 -6.10
C TRP A 551 -20.88 1.84 -6.64
N LYS A 552 -20.54 0.89 -5.76
CA LYS A 552 -20.17 -0.49 -6.16
C LYS A 552 -21.33 -1.29 -6.73
N GLN A 553 -22.55 -0.97 -6.36
CA GLN A 553 -23.75 -1.63 -6.82
C GLN A 553 -24.24 -1.12 -8.18
N ILE A 554 -23.82 0.08 -8.61
CA ILE A 554 -24.17 0.59 -9.94
C ILE A 554 -23.55 -0.34 -10.99
N LYS A 555 -24.40 -1.09 -11.67
CA LYS A 555 -24.01 -2.19 -12.55
C LYS A 555 -23.06 -1.77 -13.67
N GLU A 556 -23.21 -0.57 -14.18
CA GLU A 556 -22.41 0.02 -15.24
C GLU A 556 -20.99 0.40 -14.77
N LEU A 557 -20.77 0.42 -13.45
CA LEU A 557 -19.47 0.70 -12.83
C LEU A 557 -18.76 -0.55 -12.32
N GLY A 558 -19.27 -1.73 -12.59
CA GLY A 558 -18.75 -2.99 -12.07
C GLY A 558 -17.26 -3.27 -12.33
N THR A 559 -16.61 -2.57 -13.25
CA THR A 559 -15.17 -2.63 -13.50
C THR A 559 -14.34 -1.71 -12.61
N GLY A 560 -14.97 -0.74 -11.93
CA GLY A 560 -14.31 0.21 -11.02
C GLY A 560 -13.37 1.23 -11.67
N ALA A 561 -13.27 1.25 -13.01
CA ALA A 561 -12.35 2.15 -13.71
C ALA A 561 -13.00 3.51 -14.03
N ILE A 562 -12.28 4.60 -13.74
CA ILE A 562 -12.65 5.99 -14.07
C ILE A 562 -11.48 6.70 -14.78
N PRO A 563 -11.78 7.74 -15.65
CA PRO A 563 -13.10 8.27 -15.95
C PRO A 563 -13.95 7.27 -16.75
N ARG A 564 -15.27 7.35 -16.55
CA ARG A 564 -16.24 6.65 -17.37
C ARG A 564 -17.32 7.63 -17.81
N TYR A 565 -17.63 7.60 -19.09
CA TYR A 565 -18.60 8.46 -19.71
C TYR A 565 -19.78 7.65 -20.23
N LEU A 566 -21.00 8.10 -19.91
CA LEU A 566 -22.22 7.53 -20.48
C LEU A 566 -22.99 8.67 -21.16
N ILE A 567 -23.51 8.45 -22.35
CA ILE A 567 -24.37 9.38 -23.07
C ILE A 567 -25.72 8.72 -23.26
N TYR A 568 -26.74 9.33 -22.70
CA TYR A 568 -28.13 8.96 -22.94
C TYR A 568 -28.74 9.89 -23.99
N GLY A 569 -29.46 9.31 -24.94
CA GLY A 569 -30.14 10.07 -25.98
C GLY A 569 -31.37 10.83 -25.46
N LYS A 570 -32.00 11.64 -26.30
CA LYS A 570 -33.22 12.41 -26.01
C LYS A 570 -34.41 11.50 -25.63
N ASP A 571 -34.37 10.24 -26.08
CA ASP A 571 -35.34 9.19 -25.79
C ASP A 571 -35.12 8.51 -24.42
N GLY A 572 -34.08 8.93 -23.69
CA GLY A 572 -33.71 8.37 -22.40
C GLY A 572 -33.02 7.00 -22.47
N GLN A 573 -32.61 6.53 -23.65
CA GLN A 573 -31.88 5.27 -23.81
C GLN A 573 -30.37 5.52 -23.81
N LEU A 574 -29.60 4.52 -23.30
CA LEU A 574 -28.14 4.58 -23.36
C LEU A 574 -27.68 4.54 -24.83
N PHE A 575 -27.06 5.62 -25.27
CA PHE A 575 -26.59 5.79 -26.64
C PHE A 575 -25.11 5.40 -26.79
N TYR A 576 -24.28 5.77 -25.83
CA TYR A 576 -22.83 5.52 -25.88
C TYR A 576 -22.22 5.38 -24.49
N GLU A 577 -21.20 4.54 -24.39
CA GLU A 577 -20.37 4.44 -23.18
C GLU A 577 -18.87 4.36 -23.52
N GLN A 578 -18.03 4.90 -22.64
CA GLN A 578 -16.58 4.83 -22.75
C GLN A 578 -15.91 4.80 -21.37
N THR A 579 -14.93 3.92 -21.21
CA THR A 579 -14.02 3.91 -20.06
C THR A 579 -12.66 4.47 -20.47
N GLY A 580 -12.09 5.33 -19.63
CA GLY A 580 -10.88 6.10 -19.94
C GLY A 580 -11.20 7.38 -20.74
N PHE A 581 -10.30 8.38 -20.65
CA PHE A 581 -10.56 9.67 -21.30
C PHE A 581 -10.53 9.58 -22.84
N GLY A 582 -9.63 8.76 -23.43
CA GLY A 582 -9.50 8.67 -24.89
C GLY A 582 -9.12 10.02 -25.52
N THR A 583 -9.86 10.42 -26.55
CA THR A 583 -9.73 11.74 -27.20
C THR A 583 -11.03 12.54 -27.05
N ILE A 584 -10.90 13.87 -27.01
CA ILE A 584 -12.05 14.77 -26.92
C ILE A 584 -12.90 14.71 -28.16
N ASP A 585 -12.27 14.56 -29.34
CA ASP A 585 -12.97 14.53 -30.65
C ASP A 585 -13.97 13.38 -30.70
N LYS A 586 -13.59 12.21 -30.20
CA LYS A 586 -14.48 11.05 -30.13
C LYS A 586 -15.71 11.29 -29.25
N LEU A 587 -15.53 11.96 -28.11
CA LEU A 587 -16.65 12.35 -27.25
C LEU A 587 -17.53 13.38 -27.91
N LYS A 588 -16.92 14.37 -28.60
CA LYS A 588 -17.65 15.39 -29.40
C LYS A 588 -18.53 14.74 -30.46
N ASP A 589 -17.96 13.86 -31.29
CA ASP A 589 -18.70 13.16 -32.35
C ASP A 589 -19.91 12.41 -31.76
N LYS A 590 -19.75 11.73 -30.63
CA LYS A 590 -20.85 10.99 -30.00
C LYS A 590 -21.92 11.89 -29.38
N ILE A 591 -21.54 13.04 -28.84
CA ILE A 591 -22.49 14.04 -28.34
C ILE A 591 -23.27 14.64 -29.55
N ASP A 592 -22.58 14.98 -30.65
CA ASP A 592 -23.21 15.52 -31.87
C ASP A 592 -24.19 14.52 -32.50
N GLU A 593 -23.85 13.21 -32.48
CA GLU A 593 -24.75 12.13 -32.92
C GLU A 593 -25.98 12.03 -32.02
N ALA A 594 -25.82 12.07 -30.69
CA ALA A 594 -26.92 11.99 -29.73
C ALA A 594 -27.84 13.24 -29.77
N LEU A 595 -27.33 14.39 -30.22
CA LEU A 595 -28.08 15.64 -30.35
C LEU A 595 -28.94 15.71 -31.62
N LYS A 596 -28.70 14.86 -32.61
CA LYS A 596 -29.54 14.75 -33.81
C LYS A 596 -30.90 14.15 -33.47
#